data_d8ecc61ee023ee0079cb0618e786d0b1
#
_entry.id   d8ecc61ee023ee0079cb0618e786d0b1
#
_cell.length_a   1.000
_cell.length_b   1.000
_cell.length_c   1.000
_cell.angle_alpha   90.00
_cell.angle_beta   90.00
_cell.angle_gamma   90.00
#
_symmetry.space_group_name_H-M   'P 1'
#
loop_
_entity.id
_entity.type
_entity.pdbx_description
1 polymer ?
#
loop_
_entity_poly.entity_id
_entity_poly.type
_entity_poly.pdbx_seq_one_letter_code
_entity_poly.pdbx_strand_id
1 'polypeptide(L)'
;LLVFALSISRKADRPDYLVQTPLEKRKLKKRTIFATLLILLLIPLTLFIGVYYFAGRKYYFISLLILLECMLPFFLIFEGRKPQARELVLIAVLVALNVAGRAAFFMLPEFKPVVAMTILAGVAFGGETGFLVGAMTMLVSNMLFSQGPWTPWQMFAMGIIGWLAGVLYRKGVLRRGRLSLCIYGVIASTVIYGGIMNPASALMWSNTINWKIILSYYITGLPVDLVRAIATFFFLWLIAEPMLEKLDRIKTKYGLAE
;
A
#
# COMPACT_ATOMS: atom_id res chain seq x y z
N LEU A 1 -25.46 -17.35 -14.79
CA LEU A 1 -25.14 -18.70 -15.24
C LEU A 1 -24.01 -18.71 -16.28
N LEU A 2 -24.09 -17.89 -17.36
CA LEU A 2 -23.07 -17.81 -18.43
C LEU A 2 -21.70 -17.32 -17.89
N VAL A 3 -21.68 -16.34 -16.99
CA VAL A 3 -20.47 -15.82 -16.36
C VAL A 3 -19.85 -16.88 -15.42
N PHE A 4 -20.67 -17.70 -14.79
CA PHE A 4 -20.21 -18.81 -13.93
C PHE A 4 -19.64 -19.97 -14.76
N ALA A 5 -20.27 -20.29 -15.92
CA ALA A 5 -19.80 -21.32 -16.84
C ALA A 5 -18.46 -20.93 -17.51
N LEU A 6 -18.30 -19.67 -17.92
CA LEU A 6 -17.03 -19.14 -18.45
C LEU A 6 -15.90 -19.11 -17.40
N SER A 7 -16.25 -18.94 -16.13
CA SER A 7 -15.30 -19.04 -15.00
C SER A 7 -14.79 -20.46 -14.79
N ILE A 8 -15.62 -21.47 -15.01
CA ILE A 8 -15.28 -22.90 -14.86
C ILE A 8 -14.45 -23.40 -16.06
N SER A 9 -14.78 -22.96 -17.28
CA SER A 9 -14.04 -23.35 -18.49
C SER A 9 -12.61 -22.78 -18.52
N ARG A 10 -12.37 -21.60 -17.94
CA ARG A 10 -11.01 -21.03 -17.80
C ARG A 10 -10.14 -21.72 -16.74
N LYS A 11 -10.71 -22.55 -15.87
CA LYS A 11 -9.95 -23.27 -14.84
C LYS A 11 -9.16 -24.46 -15.38
N ALA A 12 -9.58 -25.01 -16.52
CA ALA A 12 -9.00 -26.24 -17.06
C ALA A 12 -7.63 -26.05 -17.76
N ASP A 13 -7.32 -24.83 -18.24
CA ASP A 13 -6.10 -24.54 -19.01
C ASP A 13 -5.07 -23.65 -18.28
N ARG A 14 -5.18 -23.52 -16.95
CA ARG A 14 -4.18 -22.75 -16.20
C ARG A 14 -3.02 -23.63 -15.79
N PRO A 15 -1.77 -23.23 -16.05
CA PRO A 15 -0.60 -23.90 -15.54
C PRO A 15 -0.70 -24.08 -14.01
N ASP A 16 -0.22 -25.22 -13.47
CA ASP A 16 -0.34 -25.60 -12.06
C ASP A 16 0.15 -24.54 -11.05
N TYR A 17 1.10 -23.68 -11.46
CA TYR A 17 1.57 -22.56 -10.62
C TYR A 17 0.58 -21.39 -10.50
N LEU A 18 -0.49 -21.37 -11.33
CA LEU A 18 -1.60 -20.43 -11.21
C LEU A 18 -2.79 -20.99 -10.41
N VAL A 19 -2.74 -22.28 -10.06
CA VAL A 19 -3.71 -22.90 -9.16
C VAL A 19 -3.49 -22.26 -7.79
N GLN A 20 -4.52 -21.57 -7.29
CA GLN A 20 -4.50 -21.03 -5.93
C GLN A 20 -4.22 -22.22 -5.00
N THR A 21 -3.01 -22.28 -4.43
CA THR A 21 -2.77 -23.11 -3.25
C THR A 21 -3.89 -22.78 -2.26
N PRO A 22 -4.57 -23.78 -1.66
CA PRO A 22 -5.56 -23.52 -0.64
C PRO A 22 -4.90 -22.56 0.35
N LEU A 23 -5.48 -21.38 0.50
CA LEU A 23 -5.01 -20.43 1.52
C LEU A 23 -5.17 -21.19 2.83
N GLU A 24 -4.08 -21.78 3.33
CA GLU A 24 -4.05 -22.23 4.70
C GLU A 24 -4.56 -21.07 5.53
N LYS A 25 -5.64 -21.30 6.28
CA LYS A 25 -6.15 -20.35 7.26
C LYS A 25 -5.11 -20.24 8.38
N ARG A 26 -3.95 -19.68 8.02
CA ARG A 26 -2.87 -19.45 8.96
C ARG A 26 -3.43 -18.50 10.00
N LYS A 27 -3.62 -18.98 11.22
CA LYS A 27 -4.01 -18.15 12.36
C LYS A 27 -3.08 -16.94 12.36
N LEU A 28 -3.63 -15.74 12.21
CA LEU A 28 -2.85 -14.50 12.28
C LEU A 28 -1.96 -14.59 13.52
N LYS A 29 -0.64 -14.58 13.34
CA LYS A 29 0.27 -14.65 14.48
C LYS A 29 -0.05 -13.49 15.40
N LYS A 30 -0.03 -13.69 16.72
CA LYS A 30 -0.35 -12.65 17.73
C LYS A 30 0.38 -11.32 17.46
N ARG A 31 1.61 -11.39 16.91
CA ARG A 31 2.41 -10.22 16.51
C ARG A 31 1.82 -9.43 15.36
N THR A 32 1.23 -10.08 14.35
CA THR A 32 0.54 -9.40 13.25
C THR A 32 -0.70 -8.67 13.75
N ILE A 33 -1.44 -9.29 14.68
CA ILE A 33 -2.59 -8.64 15.33
C ILE A 33 -2.13 -7.42 16.13
N PHE A 34 -1.04 -7.54 16.90
CA PHE A 34 -0.48 -6.44 17.66
C PHE A 34 -0.01 -5.30 16.75
N ALA A 35 0.74 -5.60 15.68
CA ALA A 35 1.16 -4.61 14.69
C ALA A 35 -0.04 -3.93 14.00
N THR A 36 -1.09 -4.70 13.71
CA THR A 36 -2.33 -4.18 13.15
C THR A 36 -3.01 -3.18 14.09
N LEU A 37 -3.15 -3.56 15.36
CA LEU A 37 -3.74 -2.69 16.38
C LEU A 37 -2.91 -1.42 16.58
N LEU A 38 -1.59 -1.56 16.57
CA LEU A 38 -0.67 -0.44 16.72
C LEU A 38 -0.80 0.54 15.55
N ILE A 39 -0.84 0.07 14.31
CA ILE A 39 -1.04 0.91 13.12
C ILE A 39 -2.42 1.60 13.14
N LEU A 40 -3.48 0.84 13.43
CA LEU A 40 -4.85 1.34 13.36
C LEU A 40 -5.24 2.26 14.53
N LEU A 41 -4.56 2.16 15.66
CA LEU A 41 -4.93 2.89 16.86
C LEU A 41 -3.93 4.01 17.18
N LEU A 42 -2.63 3.72 17.13
CA LEU A 42 -1.60 4.67 17.53
C LEU A 42 -1.50 5.83 16.55
N ILE A 43 -1.44 5.56 15.25
CA ILE A 43 -1.27 6.62 14.24
C ILE A 43 -2.47 7.56 14.17
N PRO A 44 -3.73 7.11 14.09
CA PRO A 44 -4.88 8.01 14.20
C PRO A 44 -4.93 8.79 15.51
N LEU A 45 -4.51 8.18 16.63
CA LEU A 45 -4.44 8.85 17.93
C LEU A 45 -3.41 9.98 17.91
N THR A 46 -2.21 9.73 17.38
CA THR A 46 -1.14 10.75 17.22
C THR A 46 -1.60 11.88 16.32
N LEU A 47 -2.29 11.57 15.22
CA LEU A 47 -2.90 12.56 14.34
C LEU A 47 -3.93 13.40 15.07
N PHE A 48 -4.83 12.77 15.81
CA PHE A 48 -5.88 13.45 16.56
C PHE A 48 -5.29 14.37 17.64
N ILE A 49 -4.36 13.87 18.44
CA ILE A 49 -3.63 14.64 19.46
C ILE A 49 -2.87 15.80 18.80
N GLY A 50 -2.20 15.52 17.68
CA GLY A 50 -1.46 16.53 16.92
C GLY A 50 -2.35 17.68 16.47
N VAL A 51 -3.52 17.38 15.94
CA VAL A 51 -4.50 18.39 15.51
C VAL A 51 -5.04 19.19 16.69
N TYR A 52 -5.44 18.50 17.76
CA TYR A 52 -6.15 19.12 18.88
C TYR A 52 -5.25 19.96 19.77
N TYR A 53 -4.05 19.47 20.11
CA TYR A 53 -3.15 20.14 21.06
C TYR A 53 -2.14 21.08 20.41
N PHE A 54 -1.72 20.86 19.16
CA PHE A 54 -0.66 21.64 18.53
C PHE A 54 -1.14 22.68 17.52
N ALA A 55 -2.46 22.88 17.39
CA ALA A 55 -3.09 23.95 16.60
C ALA A 55 -2.39 24.23 15.25
N GLY A 56 -2.03 23.18 14.50
CA GLY A 56 -1.50 23.27 13.14
C GLY A 56 -0.07 23.81 12.99
N ARG A 57 0.58 24.30 14.04
CA ARG A 57 1.92 24.91 13.92
C ARG A 57 3.09 23.92 14.10
N LYS A 58 2.84 22.68 14.49
CA LYS A 58 3.89 21.68 14.77
C LYS A 58 3.73 20.39 13.94
N TYR A 59 3.16 20.49 12.74
CA TYR A 59 2.99 19.33 11.87
C TYR A 59 4.30 18.60 11.53
N TYR A 60 5.44 19.28 11.51
CA TYR A 60 6.74 18.62 11.37
C TYR A 60 7.03 17.63 12.51
N PHE A 61 6.72 17.99 13.73
CA PHE A 61 6.89 17.11 14.88
C PHE A 61 5.93 15.94 14.84
N ILE A 62 4.66 16.21 14.48
CA ILE A 62 3.63 15.18 14.29
C ILE A 62 4.05 14.23 13.15
N SER A 63 4.54 14.78 12.04
CA SER A 63 5.03 14.00 10.92
C SER A 63 6.19 13.09 11.29
N LEU A 64 7.11 13.58 12.13
CA LEU A 64 8.22 12.77 12.65
C LEU A 64 7.74 11.64 13.55
N LEU A 65 6.79 11.92 14.45
CA LEU A 65 6.19 10.88 15.31
C LEU A 65 5.50 9.81 14.48
N ILE A 66 4.71 10.18 13.48
CA ILE A 66 4.06 9.23 12.59
C ILE A 66 5.09 8.41 11.81
N LEU A 67 6.18 9.02 11.37
CA LEU A 67 7.27 8.32 10.71
C LEU A 67 7.85 7.22 11.64
N LEU A 68 8.13 7.57 12.89
CA LEU A 68 8.65 6.64 13.88
C LEU A 68 7.62 5.53 14.19
N GLU A 69 6.37 5.89 14.34
CA GLU A 69 5.26 4.95 14.56
C GLU A 69 5.07 4.00 13.37
N CYS A 70 5.22 4.48 12.13
CA CYS A 70 5.20 3.63 10.93
C CYS A 70 6.39 2.66 10.89
N MET A 71 7.52 3.02 11.46
CA MET A 71 8.71 2.17 11.53
C MET A 71 8.65 1.14 12.68
N LEU A 72 7.95 1.45 13.78
CA LEU A 72 7.84 0.56 14.95
C LEU A 72 7.33 -0.85 14.60
N PRO A 73 6.23 -1.03 13.86
CA PRO A 73 5.77 -2.35 13.45
C PRO A 73 6.81 -3.13 12.65
N PHE A 74 7.59 -2.42 11.82
CA PHE A 74 8.69 -3.00 11.07
C PHE A 74 9.76 -3.60 12.00
N PHE A 75 10.23 -2.82 12.96
CA PHE A 75 11.21 -3.31 13.92
C PHE A 75 10.68 -4.47 14.75
N LEU A 76 9.44 -4.37 15.26
CA LEU A 76 8.83 -5.41 16.10
C LEU A 76 8.59 -6.73 15.34
N ILE A 77 8.20 -6.66 14.07
CA ILE A 77 7.91 -7.84 13.26
C ILE A 77 9.22 -8.44 12.73
N PHE A 78 10.12 -7.61 12.23
CA PHE A 78 11.40 -8.04 11.68
C PHE A 78 12.32 -8.64 12.75
N GLU A 79 12.48 -7.99 13.89
CA GLU A 79 13.27 -8.50 15.00
C GLU A 79 12.77 -9.87 15.46
N GLY A 80 11.45 -10.07 15.46
CA GLY A 80 10.85 -11.33 15.88
C GLY A 80 10.86 -12.47 14.87
N ARG A 81 11.08 -12.18 13.58
CA ARG A 81 11.10 -13.19 12.50
C ARG A 81 12.50 -13.68 12.16
N LYS A 82 13.56 -12.99 12.58
CA LYS A 82 14.92 -13.18 12.06
C LYS A 82 14.89 -13.21 10.53
N PRO A 83 14.53 -12.09 9.85
CA PRO A 83 14.36 -12.07 8.40
C PRO A 83 15.65 -12.53 7.75
N GLN A 84 15.51 -13.41 6.78
CA GLN A 84 16.65 -13.81 5.97
C GLN A 84 17.14 -12.60 5.16
N ALA A 85 18.45 -12.47 4.98
CA ALA A 85 19.03 -11.39 4.16
C ALA A 85 18.38 -11.31 2.76
N ARG A 86 17.92 -12.45 2.23
CA ARG A 86 17.21 -12.56 0.94
C ARG A 86 15.87 -11.81 0.92
N GLU A 87 15.14 -11.81 2.04
CA GLU A 87 13.87 -11.09 2.16
C GLU A 87 14.09 -9.57 2.16
N LEU A 88 15.14 -9.11 2.86
CA LEU A 88 15.53 -7.69 2.87
C LEU A 88 15.94 -7.21 1.48
N VAL A 89 16.75 -7.98 0.77
CA VAL A 89 17.16 -7.67 -0.61
C VAL A 89 15.94 -7.61 -1.52
N LEU A 90 15.00 -8.53 -1.38
CA LEU A 90 13.77 -8.52 -2.17
C LEU A 90 12.94 -7.25 -1.94
N ILE A 91 12.75 -6.86 -0.68
CA ILE A 91 12.03 -5.62 -0.34
C ILE A 91 12.75 -4.41 -0.95
N ALA A 92 14.07 -4.34 -0.82
CA ALA A 92 14.87 -3.25 -1.39
C ALA A 92 14.74 -3.18 -2.92
N VAL A 93 14.74 -4.32 -3.60
CA VAL A 93 14.52 -4.40 -5.07
C VAL A 93 13.12 -3.93 -5.45
N LEU A 94 12.08 -4.35 -4.72
CA LEU A 94 10.71 -3.92 -4.97
C LEU A 94 10.53 -2.41 -4.76
N VAL A 95 11.15 -1.86 -3.72
CA VAL A 95 11.19 -0.41 -3.47
C VAL A 95 11.91 0.30 -4.61
N ALA A 96 13.08 -0.18 -5.03
CA ALA A 96 13.85 0.42 -6.12
C ALA A 96 13.08 0.41 -7.45
N LEU A 97 12.41 -0.70 -7.79
CA LEU A 97 11.54 -0.81 -8.96
C LEU A 97 10.37 0.19 -8.91
N ASN A 98 9.79 0.35 -7.73
CA ASN A 98 8.69 1.29 -7.52
C ASN A 98 9.16 2.75 -7.67
N VAL A 99 10.33 3.09 -7.12
CA VAL A 99 10.96 4.41 -7.25
C VAL A 99 11.32 4.68 -8.72
N ALA A 100 11.90 3.69 -9.41
CA ALA A 100 12.20 3.79 -10.85
C ALA A 100 10.92 3.99 -11.68
N GLY A 101 9.84 3.26 -11.36
CA GLY A 101 8.52 3.47 -11.97
C GLY A 101 7.99 4.89 -11.74
N ARG A 102 8.15 5.43 -10.53
CA ARG A 102 7.78 6.83 -10.25
C ARG A 102 8.64 7.82 -11.05
N ALA A 103 9.93 7.55 -11.21
CA ALA A 103 10.84 8.36 -12.01
C ALA A 103 10.47 8.35 -13.49
N ALA A 104 10.22 7.17 -14.05
CA ALA A 104 9.87 7.00 -15.46
C ALA A 104 8.61 7.79 -15.87
N PHE A 105 7.65 7.90 -14.95
CA PHE A 105 6.41 8.66 -15.15
C PHE A 105 6.40 10.00 -14.40
N PHE A 106 7.58 10.58 -14.14
CA PHE A 106 7.69 11.82 -13.36
C PHE A 106 6.92 12.99 -14.00
N MET A 107 7.00 13.11 -15.32
CA MET A 107 6.35 14.20 -16.06
C MET A 107 4.81 14.08 -16.12
N LEU A 108 4.25 12.93 -15.76
CA LEU A 108 2.81 12.73 -15.73
C LEU A 108 2.30 12.91 -14.29
N PRO A 109 1.54 14.00 -14.00
CA PRO A 109 1.01 14.22 -12.67
C PRO A 109 0.13 13.03 -12.22
N GLU A 110 0.45 12.44 -11.07
CA GLU A 110 -0.28 11.33 -10.43
C GLU A 110 -0.46 10.04 -11.26
N PHE A 111 -0.13 10.04 -12.56
CA PHE A 111 -0.20 8.86 -13.42
C PHE A 111 1.07 8.00 -13.27
N LYS A 112 1.12 7.19 -12.21
CA LYS A 112 2.32 6.42 -11.81
C LYS A 112 1.96 4.98 -11.41
N PRO A 113 2.86 4.00 -11.61
CA PRO A 113 2.61 2.58 -11.29
C PRO A 113 2.70 2.26 -9.79
N VAL A 114 3.02 3.22 -8.93
CA VAL A 114 3.43 3.03 -7.54
C VAL A 114 2.38 2.27 -6.73
N VAL A 115 1.10 2.66 -6.81
CA VAL A 115 0.01 1.99 -6.08
C VAL A 115 -0.13 0.55 -6.57
N ALA A 116 -0.11 0.34 -7.89
CA ALA A 116 -0.23 -0.98 -8.49
C ALA A 116 0.87 -1.93 -8.00
N MET A 117 2.13 -1.50 -8.06
CA MET A 117 3.26 -2.30 -7.62
C MET A 117 3.26 -2.57 -6.11
N THR A 118 2.81 -1.61 -5.30
CA THR A 118 2.63 -1.79 -3.86
C THR A 118 1.57 -2.84 -3.54
N ILE A 119 0.45 -2.83 -4.26
CA ILE A 119 -0.61 -3.85 -4.16
C ILE A 119 -0.05 -5.24 -4.51
N LEU A 120 0.68 -5.35 -5.62
CA LEU A 120 1.27 -6.61 -6.06
C LEU A 120 2.30 -7.15 -5.06
N ALA A 121 3.11 -6.29 -4.44
CA ALA A 121 4.02 -6.68 -3.37
C ALA A 121 3.25 -7.24 -2.16
N GLY A 122 2.17 -6.60 -1.74
CA GLY A 122 1.31 -7.08 -0.64
C GLY A 122 0.65 -8.42 -0.95
N VAL A 123 0.16 -8.61 -2.17
CA VAL A 123 -0.48 -9.87 -2.62
C VAL A 123 0.55 -11.00 -2.70
N ALA A 124 1.76 -10.73 -3.21
CA ALA A 124 2.78 -11.76 -3.40
C ALA A 124 3.45 -12.19 -2.08
N PHE A 125 3.81 -11.23 -1.22
CA PHE A 125 4.65 -11.50 -0.04
C PHE A 125 3.95 -11.28 1.30
N GLY A 126 2.69 -10.84 1.27
CA GLY A 126 1.89 -10.60 2.46
C GLY A 126 1.84 -9.13 2.90
N GLY A 127 0.92 -8.87 3.84
CA GLY A 127 0.60 -7.49 4.22
C GLY A 127 1.77 -6.71 4.82
N GLU A 128 2.59 -7.36 5.62
CA GLU A 128 3.74 -6.75 6.28
C GLU A 128 4.77 -6.26 5.26
N THR A 129 5.12 -7.10 4.29
CA THR A 129 6.01 -6.73 3.17
C THR A 129 5.37 -5.65 2.29
N GLY A 130 4.07 -5.75 2.02
CA GLY A 130 3.34 -4.72 1.28
C GLY A 130 3.38 -3.36 1.96
N PHE A 131 3.21 -3.31 3.30
CA PHE A 131 3.34 -2.09 4.08
C PHE A 131 4.72 -1.46 3.92
N LEU A 132 5.76 -2.27 4.09
CA LEU A 132 7.15 -1.80 3.99
C LEU A 132 7.49 -1.28 2.61
N VAL A 133 7.14 -2.03 1.56
CA VAL A 133 7.39 -1.62 0.18
C VAL A 133 6.69 -0.30 -0.09
N GLY A 134 5.43 -0.14 0.32
CA GLY A 134 4.68 1.11 0.15
C GLY A 134 5.30 2.29 0.90
N ALA A 135 5.56 2.12 2.20
CA ALA A 135 6.11 3.17 3.05
C ALA A 135 7.52 3.59 2.62
N MET A 136 8.41 2.62 2.40
CA MET A 136 9.79 2.89 1.98
C MET A 136 9.87 3.47 0.56
N THR A 137 8.96 3.08 -0.34
CA THR A 137 8.87 3.71 -1.67
C THR A 137 8.59 5.21 -1.55
N MET A 138 7.65 5.61 -0.69
CA MET A 138 7.37 7.03 -0.48
C MET A 138 8.54 7.77 0.14
N LEU A 139 9.18 7.19 1.16
CA LEU A 139 10.35 7.79 1.80
C LEU A 139 11.48 8.02 0.79
N VAL A 140 11.92 6.94 0.13
CA VAL A 140 13.07 7.00 -0.79
C VAL A 140 12.77 7.88 -2.00
N SER A 141 11.59 7.73 -2.61
CA SER A 141 11.24 8.54 -3.78
C SER A 141 11.08 10.02 -3.44
N ASN A 142 10.57 10.38 -2.27
CA ASN A 142 10.47 11.77 -1.86
C ASN A 142 11.85 12.39 -1.56
N MET A 143 12.81 11.61 -1.07
CA MET A 143 14.20 12.09 -0.94
C MET A 143 14.79 12.46 -2.30
N LEU A 144 14.37 11.80 -3.39
CA LEU A 144 14.86 12.08 -4.74
C LEU A 144 14.07 13.19 -5.45
N PHE A 145 12.75 13.27 -5.24
CA PHE A 145 11.89 14.16 -6.02
C PHE A 145 11.37 15.37 -5.26
N SER A 146 11.07 15.27 -4.00
CA SER A 146 10.70 16.37 -3.11
C SER A 146 10.32 15.86 -1.74
N GLN A 147 11.06 16.23 -0.73
CA GLN A 147 10.77 15.89 0.67
C GLN A 147 9.95 17.01 1.31
N GLY A 148 8.97 16.66 2.12
CA GLY A 148 8.12 17.63 2.78
C GLY A 148 7.25 17.04 3.90
N PRO A 149 6.42 17.85 4.55
CA PRO A 149 5.55 17.41 5.65
C PRO A 149 4.51 16.36 5.23
N TRP A 150 4.26 16.23 3.95
CA TRP A 150 3.37 15.21 3.38
C TRP A 150 3.98 13.80 3.38
N THR A 151 5.30 13.66 3.49
CA THR A 151 5.98 12.38 3.33
C THR A 151 5.50 11.32 4.32
N PRO A 152 5.40 11.57 5.63
CA PRO A 152 4.91 10.55 6.57
C PRO A 152 3.48 10.09 6.27
N TRP A 153 2.62 11.01 5.84
CA TRP A 153 1.24 10.71 5.45
C TRP A 153 1.18 9.82 4.21
N GLN A 154 2.03 10.11 3.22
CA GLN A 154 2.16 9.27 2.02
C GLN A 154 2.72 7.88 2.36
N MET A 155 3.71 7.80 3.25
CA MET A 155 4.27 6.53 3.72
C MET A 155 3.19 5.68 4.38
N PHE A 156 2.40 6.27 5.26
CA PHE A 156 1.31 5.58 5.93
C PHE A 156 0.21 5.16 4.94
N ALA A 157 -0.27 6.07 4.11
CA ALA A 157 -1.33 5.79 3.14
C ALA A 157 -0.93 4.65 2.18
N MET A 158 0.29 4.72 1.63
CA MET A 158 0.80 3.71 0.72
C MET A 158 1.09 2.38 1.43
N GLY A 159 1.61 2.45 2.65
CA GLY A 159 1.82 1.27 3.50
C GLY A 159 0.52 0.53 3.79
N ILE A 160 -0.54 1.25 4.19
CA ILE A 160 -1.88 0.66 4.44
C ILE A 160 -2.45 0.01 3.19
N ILE A 161 -2.27 0.61 2.00
CA ILE A 161 -2.74 0.01 0.74
C ILE A 161 -2.07 -1.35 0.52
N GLY A 162 -0.75 -1.43 0.66
CA GLY A 162 0.00 -2.67 0.51
C GLY A 162 -0.35 -3.71 1.57
N TRP A 163 -0.50 -3.26 2.82
CA TRP A 163 -0.89 -4.11 3.93
C TRP A 163 -2.27 -4.72 3.75
N LEU A 164 -3.27 -3.90 3.43
CA LEU A 164 -4.64 -4.36 3.19
C LEU A 164 -4.72 -5.31 1.99
N ALA A 165 -3.97 -5.05 0.92
CA ALA A 165 -3.91 -5.95 -0.23
C ALA A 165 -3.48 -7.36 0.20
N GLY A 166 -2.41 -7.47 1.00
CA GLY A 166 -1.94 -8.75 1.51
C GLY A 166 -2.90 -9.41 2.49
N VAL A 167 -3.53 -8.65 3.38
CA VAL A 167 -4.51 -9.16 4.36
C VAL A 167 -5.78 -9.64 3.67
N LEU A 168 -6.34 -8.86 2.75
CA LEU A 168 -7.55 -9.21 1.99
C LEU A 168 -7.29 -10.41 1.08
N TYR A 169 -6.11 -10.48 0.46
CA TYR A 169 -5.72 -11.65 -0.32
C TYR A 169 -5.64 -12.90 0.56
N ARG A 170 -5.01 -12.82 1.71
CA ARG A 170 -4.90 -13.93 2.67
C ARG A 170 -6.25 -14.39 3.19
N LYS A 171 -7.22 -13.47 3.36
CA LYS A 171 -8.59 -13.78 3.75
C LYS A 171 -9.45 -14.34 2.60
N GLY A 172 -8.94 -14.36 1.36
CA GLY A 172 -9.69 -14.82 0.19
C GLY A 172 -10.70 -13.80 -0.37
N VAL A 173 -10.75 -12.59 0.17
CA VAL A 173 -11.61 -11.49 -0.32
C VAL A 173 -11.04 -10.93 -1.62
N LEU A 174 -9.75 -10.63 -1.64
CA LEU A 174 -9.04 -10.18 -2.84
C LEU A 174 -8.53 -11.41 -3.62
N ARG A 175 -8.81 -11.46 -4.90
CA ARG A 175 -8.37 -12.54 -5.80
C ARG A 175 -7.25 -12.06 -6.72
N ARG A 176 -6.38 -12.99 -7.18
CA ARG A 176 -5.29 -12.67 -8.13
C ARG A 176 -5.77 -12.30 -9.54
N GLY A 177 -7.06 -12.43 -9.84
CA GLY A 177 -7.61 -12.03 -11.15
C GLY A 177 -7.49 -10.52 -11.37
N ARG A 178 -7.15 -10.12 -12.61
CA ARG A 178 -6.95 -8.72 -13.01
C ARG A 178 -8.07 -7.80 -12.51
N LEU A 179 -9.32 -8.19 -12.77
CA LEU A 179 -10.48 -7.37 -12.40
C LEU A 179 -10.57 -7.14 -10.88
N SER A 180 -10.34 -8.19 -10.07
CA SER A 180 -10.38 -8.08 -8.60
C SER A 180 -9.30 -7.12 -8.09
N LEU A 181 -8.08 -7.19 -8.65
CA LEU A 181 -6.98 -6.31 -8.30
C LEU A 181 -7.24 -4.88 -8.75
N CYS A 182 -7.79 -4.69 -9.96
CA CYS A 182 -8.14 -3.36 -10.48
C CYS A 182 -9.24 -2.68 -9.63
N ILE A 183 -10.29 -3.40 -9.25
CA ILE A 183 -11.35 -2.87 -8.39
C ILE A 183 -10.76 -2.45 -7.04
N TYR A 184 -9.96 -3.31 -6.43
CA TYR A 184 -9.26 -2.97 -5.19
C TYR A 184 -8.35 -1.75 -5.38
N GLY A 185 -7.60 -1.68 -6.47
CA GLY A 185 -6.69 -0.59 -6.77
C GLY A 185 -7.40 0.76 -6.91
N VAL A 186 -8.55 0.79 -7.58
CA VAL A 186 -9.39 2.00 -7.68
C VAL A 186 -9.89 2.43 -6.31
N ILE A 187 -10.47 1.51 -5.53
CA ILE A 187 -10.95 1.80 -4.17
C ILE A 187 -9.79 2.25 -3.27
N ALA A 188 -8.65 1.58 -3.32
CA ALA A 188 -7.48 1.92 -2.52
C ALA A 188 -6.93 3.32 -2.86
N SER A 189 -6.90 3.68 -4.14
CA SER A 189 -6.42 5.00 -4.59
C SER A 189 -7.35 6.14 -4.19
N THR A 190 -8.68 5.93 -4.29
CA THR A 190 -9.65 6.98 -4.00
C THR A 190 -10.01 7.04 -2.52
N VAL A 191 -10.37 5.89 -1.92
CA VAL A 191 -10.89 5.86 -0.54
C VAL A 191 -9.76 5.84 0.49
N ILE A 192 -8.73 5.01 0.29
CA ILE A 192 -7.67 4.89 1.30
C ILE A 192 -6.68 6.03 1.13
N TYR A 193 -6.08 6.19 -0.05
CA TYR A 193 -5.07 7.23 -0.26
C TYR A 193 -5.69 8.62 -0.20
N GLY A 194 -6.75 8.88 -0.95
CA GLY A 194 -7.48 10.15 -0.92
C GLY A 194 -8.09 10.44 0.46
N GLY A 195 -8.64 9.40 1.12
CA GLY A 195 -9.18 9.49 2.47
C GLY A 195 -8.16 9.92 3.53
N ILE A 196 -6.89 9.60 3.36
CA ILE A 196 -5.78 9.99 4.26
C ILE A 196 -5.16 11.32 3.81
N MET A 197 -4.87 11.48 2.51
CA MET A 197 -4.10 12.61 2.01
C MET A 197 -4.91 13.91 1.92
N ASN A 198 -6.21 13.86 1.63
CA ASN A 198 -7.04 15.07 1.55
C ASN A 198 -7.18 15.75 2.93
N PRO A 199 -7.53 15.05 4.03
CA PRO A 199 -7.49 15.65 5.36
C PRO A 199 -6.08 16.08 5.79
N ALA A 200 -5.05 15.28 5.45
CA ALA A 200 -3.67 15.65 5.74
C ALA A 200 -3.29 16.97 5.05
N SER A 201 -3.72 17.18 3.81
CA SER A 201 -3.51 18.44 3.09
C SER A 201 -4.23 19.60 3.75
N ALA A 202 -5.46 19.42 4.23
CA ALA A 202 -6.15 20.42 5.01
C ALA A 202 -5.38 20.79 6.29
N LEU A 203 -4.84 19.80 7.00
CA LEU A 203 -4.02 20.00 8.21
C LEU A 203 -2.71 20.74 7.92
N MET A 204 -2.09 20.49 6.77
CA MET A 204 -0.81 21.10 6.41
C MET A 204 -0.93 22.53 5.90
N TRP A 205 -2.01 22.83 5.19
CA TRP A 205 -2.09 24.05 4.40
C TRP A 205 -3.18 25.03 4.85
N SER A 206 -4.07 24.64 5.79
CA SER A 206 -5.11 25.53 6.32
C SER A 206 -4.77 26.05 7.70
N ASN A 207 -4.99 27.35 7.93
CA ASN A 207 -4.79 27.97 9.24
C ASN A 207 -5.87 27.58 10.26
N THR A 208 -7.05 27.23 9.78
CA THR A 208 -8.19 26.80 10.60
C THR A 208 -8.72 25.48 10.06
N ILE A 209 -9.14 24.61 10.97
CA ILE A 209 -9.67 23.31 10.58
C ILE A 209 -11.13 23.25 11.00
N ASN A 210 -11.99 23.10 10.01
CA ASN A 210 -13.39 22.83 10.18
C ASN A 210 -13.88 21.85 9.11
N TRP A 211 -15.07 21.31 9.30
CA TRP A 211 -15.63 20.33 8.36
C TRP A 211 -15.77 20.86 6.93
N LYS A 212 -16.08 22.14 6.76
CA LYS A 212 -16.20 22.75 5.43
C LYS A 212 -14.87 22.79 4.68
N ILE A 213 -13.78 23.09 5.39
CA ILE A 213 -12.43 23.10 4.84
C ILE A 213 -12.02 21.68 4.45
N ILE A 214 -12.22 20.69 5.32
CA ILE A 214 -11.91 19.29 4.99
C ILE A 214 -12.67 18.85 3.74
N LEU A 215 -13.97 19.16 3.66
CA LEU A 215 -14.79 18.82 2.50
C LEU A 215 -14.28 19.51 1.21
N SER A 216 -13.82 20.77 1.30
CA SER A 216 -13.25 21.48 0.15
C SER A 216 -12.00 20.78 -0.40
N TYR A 217 -11.13 20.26 0.49
CA TYR A 217 -9.96 19.48 0.07
C TYR A 217 -10.32 18.14 -0.58
N TYR A 218 -11.39 17.49 -0.14
CA TYR A 218 -11.91 16.30 -0.84
C TYR A 218 -12.43 16.64 -2.24
N ILE A 219 -13.18 17.74 -2.39
CA ILE A 219 -13.72 18.14 -3.68
C ILE A 219 -12.60 18.54 -4.64
N THR A 220 -11.64 19.35 -4.19
CA THR A 220 -10.51 19.79 -5.02
C THR A 220 -9.49 18.68 -5.26
N GLY A 221 -9.35 17.73 -4.35
CA GLY A 221 -8.48 16.56 -4.50
C GLY A 221 -9.06 15.47 -5.41
N LEU A 222 -10.39 15.42 -5.60
CA LEU A 222 -11.06 14.38 -6.37
C LEU A 222 -10.51 14.17 -7.80
N PRO A 223 -10.23 15.21 -8.61
CA PRO A 223 -9.63 15.02 -9.94
C PRO A 223 -8.27 14.32 -9.87
N VAL A 224 -7.46 14.67 -8.89
CA VAL A 224 -6.12 14.09 -8.65
C VAL A 224 -6.23 12.63 -8.23
N ASP A 225 -7.17 12.31 -7.34
CA ASP A 225 -7.44 10.96 -6.90
C ASP A 225 -7.99 10.08 -8.03
N LEU A 226 -8.81 10.65 -8.93
CA LEU A 226 -9.31 9.96 -10.12
C LEU A 226 -8.19 9.63 -11.11
N VAL A 227 -7.26 10.56 -11.38
CA VAL A 227 -6.10 10.29 -12.23
C VAL A 227 -5.26 9.15 -11.65
N ARG A 228 -5.03 9.16 -10.34
CA ARG A 228 -4.31 8.09 -9.63
C ARG A 228 -5.05 6.75 -9.71
N ALA A 229 -6.36 6.76 -9.59
CA ALA A 229 -7.20 5.56 -9.70
C ALA A 229 -7.16 4.97 -11.12
N ILE A 230 -7.27 5.82 -12.15
CA ILE A 230 -7.15 5.42 -13.55
C ILE A 230 -5.76 4.84 -13.83
N ALA A 231 -4.70 5.50 -13.36
CA ALA A 231 -3.34 4.98 -13.48
C ALA A 231 -3.19 3.62 -12.81
N THR A 232 -3.70 3.48 -11.58
CA THR A 232 -3.65 2.23 -10.84
C THR A 232 -4.39 1.11 -11.57
N PHE A 233 -5.59 1.39 -12.09
CA PHE A 233 -6.35 0.45 -12.91
C PHE A 233 -5.55 0.03 -14.14
N PHE A 234 -5.02 0.99 -14.89
CA PHE A 234 -4.26 0.76 -16.10
C PHE A 234 -3.03 -0.12 -15.85
N PHE A 235 -2.22 0.24 -14.86
CA PHE A 235 -1.02 -0.54 -14.55
C PHE A 235 -1.35 -1.93 -14.01
N LEU A 236 -2.34 -2.07 -13.12
CA LEU A 236 -2.76 -3.40 -12.66
C LEU A 236 -3.28 -4.27 -13.80
N TRP A 237 -4.06 -3.68 -14.71
CA TRP A 237 -4.55 -4.41 -15.88
C TRP A 237 -3.43 -4.96 -16.75
N LEU A 238 -2.37 -4.17 -16.96
CA LEU A 238 -1.24 -4.55 -17.80
C LEU A 238 -0.26 -5.51 -17.10
N ILE A 239 0.14 -5.19 -15.87
CA ILE A 239 1.30 -5.85 -15.25
C ILE A 239 0.94 -6.87 -14.17
N ALA A 240 -0.32 -6.96 -13.69
CA ALA A 240 -0.64 -7.79 -12.54
C ALA A 240 -0.28 -9.27 -12.74
N GLU A 241 -0.71 -9.89 -13.83
CA GLU A 241 -0.42 -11.32 -14.10
C GLU A 241 1.08 -11.58 -14.30
N PRO A 242 1.76 -10.91 -15.28
CA PRO A 242 3.16 -11.20 -15.52
C PRO A 242 4.06 -10.87 -14.32
N MET A 243 3.70 -9.84 -13.54
CA MET A 243 4.46 -9.49 -12.35
C MET A 243 4.27 -10.52 -11.24
N LEU A 244 3.03 -10.93 -10.94
CA LEU A 244 2.76 -11.95 -9.93
C LEU A 244 3.42 -13.29 -10.27
N GLU A 245 3.44 -13.69 -11.54
CA GLU A 245 4.16 -14.90 -11.98
C GLU A 245 5.67 -14.80 -11.69
N LYS A 246 6.28 -13.66 -12.01
CA LYS A 246 7.70 -13.44 -11.73
C LYS A 246 7.99 -13.43 -10.23
N LEU A 247 7.13 -12.77 -9.43
CA LEU A 247 7.27 -12.73 -7.97
C LEU A 247 7.10 -14.13 -7.35
N ASP A 248 6.18 -14.95 -7.84
CA ASP A 248 6.02 -16.33 -7.39
C ASP A 248 7.26 -17.20 -7.71
N ARG A 249 7.85 -17.05 -8.91
CA ARG A 249 9.10 -17.74 -9.27
C ARG A 249 10.25 -17.32 -8.35
N ILE A 250 10.37 -16.03 -8.04
CA ILE A 250 11.36 -15.52 -7.08
C ILE A 250 11.12 -16.12 -5.71
N LYS A 251 9.86 -16.15 -5.25
CA LYS A 251 9.46 -16.73 -3.97
C LYS A 251 9.87 -18.19 -3.85
N THR A 252 9.60 -18.98 -4.89
CA THR A 252 9.99 -20.40 -4.93
C THR A 252 11.51 -20.57 -5.01
N LYS A 253 12.19 -19.82 -5.89
CA LYS A 253 13.64 -19.94 -6.08
C LYS A 253 14.45 -19.62 -4.83
N TYR A 254 14.00 -18.67 -4.03
CA TYR A 254 14.71 -18.22 -2.84
C TYR A 254 14.18 -18.80 -1.52
N GLY A 255 13.23 -19.76 -1.59
CA GLY A 255 12.67 -20.40 -0.40
C GLY A 255 11.90 -19.45 0.52
N LEU A 256 11.29 -18.41 -0.05
CA LEU A 256 10.47 -17.43 0.67
C LEU A 256 9.00 -17.88 0.74
N ALA A 257 8.69 -19.09 0.27
CA ALA A 257 7.40 -19.73 0.35
C ALA A 257 7.30 -20.48 1.68
N GLU A 258 6.79 -19.81 2.70
CA GLU A 258 6.27 -20.42 3.94
C GLU A 258 4.82 -19.99 4.16
#